data_29e876a608b01583510a2f1391cb8cce
#
_entry.id   29e876a608b01583510a2f1391cb8cce
#
_cell.length_a   1.000
_cell.length_b   1.000
_cell.length_c   1.000
_cell.angle_alpha   90.00
_cell.angle_beta   90.00
_cell.angle_gamma   90.00
#
_symmetry.space_group_name_H-M   'P 1'
#
loop_
_entity.id
_entity.type
_entity.pdbx_description
1 polymer ?
#
loop_
_entity_poly.entity_id
_entity_poly.type
_entity_poly.pdbx_seq_one_letter_code
_entity_poly.pdbx_strand_id
1 'polypeptide(L)'
;FQHYVTLEVNLDQKRLDPKGDLSADSLYSGDARKLVLEALYGEIKPKGRKQKKAAKKILSSNAEIRVAQMVLENPSLLGKTIPITFALDDDIDSFLRGYIKRDTPESDRRINNTVIKFVDVLVEKNLVDYKFSDYILSGSASRSPEIAGVKGALIGSILTLFVCFILSFPIGVATAIYLEGFAPKNRITEIIEININNLAAVPSVVFGILGLA
;
A
#
# COMPACT_ATOMS: atom_id res chain seq x y z
N PHE A 1 -1.63 6.60 -9.25
CA PHE A 1 -2.08 5.80 -10.40
C PHE A 1 -1.20 4.57 -10.54
N GLN A 2 -1.77 3.45 -10.98
CA GLN A 2 -1.12 2.16 -11.08
C GLN A 2 -1.80 1.31 -12.16
N HIS A 3 -1.05 0.37 -12.76
CA HIS A 3 -1.63 -0.58 -13.69
C HIS A 3 -2.29 -1.75 -12.97
N TYR A 4 -3.44 -2.14 -13.47
CA TYR A 4 -4.25 -3.27 -13.00
C TYR A 4 -4.55 -4.21 -14.14
N VAL A 5 -4.71 -5.48 -13.85
CA VAL A 5 -5.22 -6.47 -14.78
C VAL A 5 -6.58 -6.98 -14.34
N THR A 6 -7.53 -7.06 -15.26
CA THR A 6 -8.85 -7.63 -15.01
C THR A 6 -8.89 -9.05 -15.55
N LEU A 7 -9.20 -10.02 -14.69
CA LEU A 7 -9.25 -11.45 -15.03
C LEU A 7 -10.61 -12.03 -14.65
N GLU A 8 -11.14 -12.93 -15.50
CA GLU A 8 -12.33 -13.73 -15.20
C GLU A 8 -11.96 -14.87 -14.25
N VAL A 9 -12.33 -14.73 -12.98
CA VAL A 9 -11.98 -15.72 -11.93
C VAL A 9 -13.20 -16.53 -11.57
N ASN A 10 -13.08 -17.85 -11.66
CA ASN A 10 -14.09 -18.78 -11.16
C ASN A 10 -13.92 -18.96 -9.65
N LEU A 11 -14.89 -18.49 -8.88
CA LEU A 11 -14.89 -18.56 -7.41
C LEU A 11 -15.44 -19.91 -6.93
N ASP A 12 -14.76 -21.01 -7.25
CA ASP A 12 -15.16 -22.35 -6.82
C ASP A 12 -15.27 -22.45 -5.30
N GLN A 13 -16.49 -22.72 -4.82
CA GLN A 13 -16.80 -22.73 -3.40
C GLN A 13 -15.96 -23.72 -2.61
N LYS A 14 -15.77 -24.95 -3.13
CA LYS A 14 -15.03 -26.01 -2.42
C LYS A 14 -13.54 -25.68 -2.26
N ARG A 15 -13.00 -24.92 -3.21
CA ARG A 15 -11.60 -24.54 -3.21
C ARG A 15 -11.32 -23.27 -2.39
N LEU A 16 -12.26 -22.32 -2.39
CA LEU A 16 -12.14 -21.08 -1.62
C LEU A 16 -12.50 -21.28 -0.15
N ASP A 17 -13.55 -22.05 0.12
CA ASP A 17 -14.04 -22.29 1.47
C ASP A 17 -14.04 -23.80 1.77
N PRO A 18 -12.88 -24.40 2.04
CA PRO A 18 -12.78 -25.85 2.28
C PRO A 18 -13.49 -26.30 3.55
N LYS A 19 -13.71 -25.40 4.52
CA LYS A 19 -14.44 -25.71 5.75
C LYS A 19 -15.96 -25.52 5.62
N GLY A 20 -16.40 -24.71 4.66
CA GLY A 20 -17.82 -24.43 4.41
C GLY A 20 -18.48 -23.52 5.45
N ASP A 21 -17.68 -22.80 6.25
CA ASP A 21 -18.15 -21.95 7.33
C ASP A 21 -18.10 -20.45 7.00
N LEU A 22 -17.61 -20.09 5.83
CA LEU A 22 -17.41 -18.70 5.37
C LEU A 22 -16.59 -17.84 6.34
N SER A 23 -15.79 -18.48 7.19
CA SER A 23 -14.91 -17.75 8.10
C SER A 23 -13.73 -17.14 7.34
N ALA A 24 -13.22 -16.02 7.88
CA ALA A 24 -12.01 -15.41 7.33
C ALA A 24 -10.85 -16.42 7.28
N ASP A 25 -10.69 -17.24 8.32
CA ASP A 25 -9.65 -18.27 8.41
C ASP A 25 -9.80 -19.35 7.31
N SER A 26 -11.02 -19.78 7.00
CA SER A 26 -11.29 -20.71 5.92
C SER A 26 -10.94 -20.13 4.55
N LEU A 27 -11.38 -18.91 4.27
CA LEU A 27 -11.15 -18.24 2.98
C LEU A 27 -9.67 -17.87 2.76
N TYR A 28 -8.94 -17.46 3.80
CA TYR A 28 -7.51 -17.19 3.69
C TYR A 28 -6.66 -18.47 3.59
N SER A 29 -7.14 -19.59 4.11
CA SER A 29 -6.49 -20.90 3.96
C SER A 29 -6.84 -21.60 2.65
N GLY A 30 -7.84 -21.13 1.93
CA GLY A 30 -8.29 -21.68 0.65
C GLY A 30 -7.31 -21.45 -0.52
N ASP A 31 -7.64 -22.04 -1.64
CA ASP A 31 -6.81 -22.03 -2.86
C ASP A 31 -7.01 -20.77 -3.73
N ALA A 32 -7.39 -19.63 -3.13
CA ALA A 32 -7.65 -18.38 -3.85
C ALA A 32 -6.54 -18.02 -4.84
N ARG A 33 -5.26 -18.13 -4.42
CA ARG A 33 -4.12 -17.86 -5.29
C ARG A 33 -4.07 -18.77 -6.51
N LYS A 34 -4.41 -20.05 -6.35
CA LYS A 34 -4.43 -21.00 -7.48
C LYS A 34 -5.52 -20.64 -8.48
N LEU A 35 -6.71 -20.25 -8.03
CA LEU A 35 -7.81 -19.82 -8.89
C LEU A 35 -7.46 -18.58 -9.70
N VAL A 36 -6.86 -17.58 -9.06
CA VAL A 36 -6.38 -16.38 -9.76
C VAL A 36 -5.29 -16.71 -10.78
N LEU A 37 -4.35 -17.59 -10.44
CA LEU A 37 -3.30 -18.02 -11.37
C LEU A 37 -3.86 -18.85 -12.52
N GLU A 38 -4.89 -19.67 -12.31
CA GLU A 38 -5.56 -20.40 -13.38
C GLU A 38 -6.24 -19.44 -14.36
N ALA A 39 -6.91 -18.41 -13.86
CA ALA A 39 -7.48 -17.35 -14.69
C ALA A 39 -6.38 -16.65 -15.52
N LEU A 40 -5.28 -16.24 -14.89
CA LEU A 40 -4.14 -15.64 -15.59
C LEU A 40 -3.56 -16.59 -16.64
N TYR A 41 -3.38 -17.88 -16.32
CA TYR A 41 -2.83 -18.86 -17.26
C TYR A 41 -3.76 -19.13 -18.44
N GLY A 42 -5.07 -18.99 -18.27
CA GLY A 42 -6.04 -19.03 -19.35
C GLY A 42 -5.76 -17.95 -20.41
N GLU A 43 -5.35 -16.77 -19.96
CA GLU A 43 -5.06 -15.64 -20.83
C GLU A 43 -3.68 -15.72 -21.52
N ILE A 44 -2.62 -16.03 -20.77
CA ILE A 44 -1.23 -15.98 -21.27
C ILE A 44 -0.68 -17.34 -21.73
N LYS A 45 -1.37 -18.47 -21.43
CA LYS A 45 -1.05 -19.86 -21.83
C LYS A 45 0.43 -20.23 -21.65
N PRO A 46 0.97 -20.18 -20.42
CA PRO A 46 2.38 -20.46 -20.16
C PRO A 46 2.71 -21.93 -20.37
N LYS A 47 3.80 -22.22 -21.12
CA LYS A 47 4.26 -23.58 -21.41
C LYS A 47 5.33 -24.03 -20.40
N GLY A 48 5.06 -25.10 -19.68
CA GLY A 48 6.01 -25.71 -18.77
C GLY A 48 6.26 -24.95 -17.45
N ARG A 49 7.02 -25.57 -16.56
CA ARG A 49 7.23 -25.09 -15.17
C ARG A 49 7.92 -23.72 -15.09
N LYS A 50 8.89 -23.46 -15.98
CA LYS A 50 9.69 -22.22 -15.98
C LYS A 50 8.83 -21.00 -16.30
N GLN A 51 7.98 -21.10 -17.33
CA GLN A 51 7.07 -20.02 -17.72
C GLN A 51 5.97 -19.80 -16.68
N LYS A 52 5.41 -20.86 -16.08
CA LYS A 52 4.45 -20.74 -14.97
C LYS A 52 5.05 -20.00 -13.76
N LYS A 53 6.36 -20.25 -13.47
CA LYS A 53 7.06 -19.51 -12.40
C LYS A 53 7.22 -18.03 -12.75
N ALA A 54 7.52 -17.72 -14.01
CA ALA A 54 7.61 -16.33 -14.48
C ALA A 54 6.25 -15.62 -14.41
N ALA A 55 5.18 -16.28 -14.86
CA ALA A 55 3.82 -15.74 -14.84
C ALA A 55 3.31 -15.38 -13.42
N LYS A 56 3.72 -16.11 -12.40
CA LYS A 56 3.37 -15.81 -10.99
C LYS A 56 3.86 -14.45 -10.51
N LYS A 57 4.88 -13.89 -11.16
CA LYS A 57 5.43 -12.57 -10.83
C LYS A 57 4.67 -11.40 -11.45
N ILE A 58 3.64 -11.67 -12.26
CA ILE A 58 2.86 -10.61 -12.92
C ILE A 58 1.91 -9.94 -11.94
N LEU A 59 1.33 -10.72 -11.04
CA LEU A 59 0.35 -10.23 -10.07
C LEU A 59 1.03 -9.88 -8.75
N SER A 60 0.51 -8.83 -8.12
CA SER A 60 0.84 -8.48 -6.74
C SER A 60 0.69 -9.67 -5.80
N SER A 61 1.49 -9.68 -4.73
CA SER A 61 1.45 -10.71 -3.68
C SER A 61 0.10 -10.83 -2.96
N ASN A 62 -0.78 -9.84 -3.08
CA ASN A 62 -2.07 -9.78 -2.38
C ASN A 62 -3.28 -10.21 -3.22
N ALA A 63 -3.08 -10.78 -4.40
CA ALA A 63 -4.19 -11.18 -5.25
C ALA A 63 -5.17 -12.16 -4.55
N GLU A 64 -4.65 -13.08 -3.75
CA GLU A 64 -5.46 -14.00 -2.95
C GLU A 64 -6.27 -13.31 -1.85
N ILE A 65 -5.68 -12.33 -1.16
CA ILE A 65 -6.34 -11.59 -0.08
C ILE A 65 -7.54 -10.82 -0.63
N ARG A 66 -7.38 -10.22 -1.81
CA ARG A 66 -8.49 -9.49 -2.47
C ARG A 66 -9.68 -10.40 -2.77
N VAL A 67 -9.44 -11.62 -3.27
CA VAL A 67 -10.50 -12.59 -3.53
C VAL A 67 -11.21 -12.97 -2.23
N ALA A 68 -10.45 -13.28 -1.17
CA ALA A 68 -11.02 -13.63 0.13
C ALA A 68 -11.86 -12.47 0.72
N GLN A 69 -11.37 -11.23 0.65
CA GLN A 69 -12.12 -10.05 1.10
C GLN A 69 -13.41 -9.84 0.34
N MET A 70 -13.39 -9.95 -1.00
CA MET A 70 -14.60 -9.81 -1.81
C MET A 70 -15.67 -10.85 -1.48
N VAL A 71 -15.25 -12.09 -1.21
CA VAL A 71 -16.17 -13.16 -0.81
C VAL A 71 -16.71 -12.94 0.61
N LEU A 72 -15.88 -12.44 1.54
CA LEU A 72 -16.33 -12.07 2.89
C LEU A 72 -17.38 -10.96 2.86
N GLU A 73 -17.16 -9.93 2.04
CA GLU A 73 -18.10 -8.81 1.86
C GLU A 73 -19.39 -9.25 1.16
N ASN A 74 -19.29 -10.17 0.21
CA ASN A 74 -20.42 -10.66 -0.56
C ASN A 74 -20.35 -12.18 -0.83
N PRO A 75 -20.82 -13.02 0.12
CA PRO A 75 -20.80 -14.48 -0.01
C PRO A 75 -21.54 -15.03 -1.24
N SER A 76 -22.49 -14.26 -1.79
CA SER A 76 -23.25 -14.67 -2.98
C SER A 76 -22.43 -14.78 -4.26
N LEU A 77 -21.17 -14.36 -4.23
CA LEU A 77 -20.22 -14.47 -5.34
C LEU A 77 -19.66 -15.89 -5.49
N LEU A 78 -19.69 -16.71 -4.44
CA LEU A 78 -19.22 -18.08 -4.49
C LEU A 78 -19.95 -18.90 -5.58
N GLY A 79 -19.19 -19.72 -6.29
CA GLY A 79 -19.67 -20.53 -7.41
C GLY A 79 -19.87 -19.75 -8.72
N LYS A 80 -19.61 -18.45 -8.75
CA LYS A 80 -19.71 -17.62 -9.96
C LYS A 80 -18.34 -17.36 -10.58
N THR A 81 -18.35 -17.13 -11.90
CA THR A 81 -17.19 -16.55 -12.60
C THR A 81 -17.44 -15.07 -12.76
N ILE A 82 -16.53 -14.25 -12.24
CA ILE A 82 -16.66 -12.79 -12.25
C ILE A 82 -15.35 -12.12 -12.67
N PRO A 83 -15.40 -10.95 -13.32
CA PRO A 83 -14.23 -10.16 -13.58
C PRO A 83 -13.71 -9.53 -12.28
N ILE A 84 -12.47 -9.83 -11.94
CA ILE A 84 -11.80 -9.25 -10.76
C ILE A 84 -10.56 -8.49 -11.23
N THR A 85 -10.40 -7.29 -10.71
CA THR A 85 -9.27 -6.43 -11.01
C THR A 85 -8.19 -6.61 -9.95
N PHE A 86 -6.98 -6.96 -10.39
CA PHE A 86 -5.80 -7.16 -9.56
C PHE A 86 -4.72 -6.14 -9.87
N ALA A 87 -4.04 -5.64 -8.85
CA ALA A 87 -2.85 -4.83 -9.03
C ALA A 87 -1.73 -5.67 -9.66
N LEU A 88 -1.05 -5.09 -10.64
CA LEU A 88 0.18 -5.68 -11.17
C LEU A 88 1.32 -5.50 -10.17
N ASP A 89 2.32 -6.35 -10.26
CA ASP A 89 3.55 -6.24 -9.49
C ASP A 89 4.27 -4.91 -9.80
N ASP A 90 4.97 -4.33 -8.82
CA ASP A 90 5.63 -3.03 -8.92
C ASP A 90 6.65 -2.95 -10.07
N ASP A 91 7.41 -4.02 -10.30
CA ASP A 91 8.36 -4.08 -11.41
C ASP A 91 7.64 -4.07 -12.77
N ILE A 92 6.43 -4.65 -12.86
CA ILE A 92 5.60 -4.64 -14.09
C ILE A 92 5.00 -3.24 -14.30
N ASP A 93 4.48 -2.62 -13.24
CA ASP A 93 3.95 -1.25 -13.30
C ASP A 93 5.05 -0.27 -13.73
N SER A 94 6.26 -0.40 -13.16
CA SER A 94 7.44 0.39 -13.54
C SER A 94 7.85 0.18 -15.00
N PHE A 95 7.72 -1.05 -15.52
CA PHE A 95 7.96 -1.34 -16.93
C PHE A 95 6.93 -0.69 -17.83
N LEU A 96 5.64 -0.79 -17.51
CA LEU A 96 4.56 -0.19 -18.31
C LEU A 96 4.61 1.33 -18.29
N ARG A 97 5.13 1.95 -17.24
CA ARG A 97 5.40 3.39 -17.17
C ARG A 97 6.67 3.82 -17.91
N GLY A 98 7.47 2.87 -18.39
CA GLY A 98 8.72 3.17 -19.12
C GLY A 98 9.93 3.44 -18.25
N TYR A 99 9.85 3.25 -16.92
CA TYR A 99 11.01 3.34 -16.02
C TYR A 99 11.98 2.18 -16.24
N ILE A 100 11.46 0.99 -16.56
CA ILE A 100 12.26 -0.16 -16.99
C ILE A 100 12.18 -0.26 -18.51
N LYS A 101 13.31 -0.03 -19.18
CA LYS A 101 13.35 0.01 -20.66
C LYS A 101 13.52 -1.40 -21.25
N ARG A 102 12.93 -1.62 -22.41
CA ARG A 102 13.06 -2.89 -23.18
C ARG A 102 14.49 -3.15 -23.64
N ASP A 103 15.21 -2.09 -23.99
CA ASP A 103 16.58 -2.16 -24.53
C ASP A 103 17.63 -2.46 -23.49
N THR A 104 17.30 -2.38 -22.20
CA THR A 104 18.20 -2.77 -21.11
C THR A 104 18.43 -4.29 -21.16
N PRO A 105 19.67 -4.78 -21.05
CA PRO A 105 19.96 -6.22 -20.98
C PRO A 105 19.17 -6.94 -19.90
N GLU A 106 18.74 -8.19 -20.16
CA GLU A 106 17.93 -8.95 -19.20
C GLU A 106 18.64 -9.16 -17.85
N SER A 107 19.97 -9.20 -17.83
CA SER A 107 20.78 -9.28 -16.60
C SER A 107 20.62 -8.09 -15.67
N ASP A 108 20.32 -6.91 -16.25
CA ASP A 108 20.28 -5.63 -15.55
C ASP A 108 18.85 -5.17 -15.23
N ARG A 109 17.86 -6.02 -15.60
CA ARG A 109 16.45 -5.79 -15.34
C ARG A 109 15.90 -6.72 -14.26
N ARG A 110 14.97 -6.24 -13.47
CA ARG A 110 14.24 -7.05 -12.47
C ARG A 110 13.22 -8.00 -13.10
N ILE A 111 12.77 -7.70 -14.33
CA ILE A 111 11.84 -8.52 -15.12
C ILE A 111 12.56 -9.19 -16.29
N ASN A 112 12.21 -10.44 -16.57
CA ASN A 112 12.79 -11.18 -17.68
C ASN A 112 11.96 -11.05 -18.97
N ASN A 113 12.55 -11.40 -20.11
CA ASN A 113 11.90 -11.33 -21.43
C ASN A 113 10.61 -12.18 -21.49
N THR A 114 10.51 -13.25 -20.74
CA THR A 114 9.31 -14.10 -20.69
C THR A 114 8.14 -13.35 -20.03
N VAL A 115 8.39 -12.62 -18.94
CA VAL A 115 7.38 -11.80 -18.26
C VAL A 115 6.93 -10.67 -19.19
N ILE A 116 7.86 -9.99 -19.86
CA ILE A 116 7.52 -8.91 -20.83
C ILE A 116 6.56 -9.43 -21.90
N LYS A 117 6.85 -10.59 -22.51
CA LYS A 117 5.96 -11.20 -23.51
C LYS A 117 4.56 -11.48 -22.96
N PHE A 118 4.44 -11.91 -21.72
CA PHE A 118 3.14 -12.16 -21.10
C PHE A 118 2.38 -10.85 -20.84
N VAL A 119 3.10 -9.82 -20.38
CA VAL A 119 2.51 -8.49 -20.19
C VAL A 119 2.02 -7.91 -21.52
N ASP A 120 2.80 -8.06 -22.61
CA ASP A 120 2.39 -7.64 -23.95
C ASP A 120 1.08 -8.31 -24.38
N VAL A 121 0.95 -9.64 -24.16
CA VAL A 121 -0.30 -10.36 -24.46
C VAL A 121 -1.49 -9.80 -23.66
N LEU A 122 -1.30 -9.44 -22.39
CA LEU A 122 -2.38 -8.88 -21.57
C LEU A 122 -2.77 -7.47 -22.05
N VAL A 123 -1.80 -6.66 -22.46
CA VAL A 123 -2.03 -5.31 -23.03
C VAL A 123 -2.73 -5.42 -24.38
N GLU A 124 -2.28 -6.30 -25.29
CA GLU A 124 -2.92 -6.55 -26.60
C GLU A 124 -4.38 -6.99 -26.48
N LYS A 125 -4.70 -7.73 -25.41
CA LYS A 125 -6.08 -8.14 -25.11
C LYS A 125 -6.91 -7.07 -24.40
N ASN A 126 -6.39 -5.87 -24.17
CA ASN A 126 -7.03 -4.80 -23.40
C ASN A 126 -7.48 -5.22 -21.98
N LEU A 127 -6.71 -6.12 -21.37
CA LEU A 127 -6.98 -6.58 -19.99
C LEU A 127 -6.25 -5.72 -18.94
N VAL A 128 -5.38 -4.80 -19.38
CA VAL A 128 -4.60 -3.93 -18.49
C VAL A 128 -5.13 -2.51 -18.54
N ASP A 129 -5.49 -1.98 -17.39
CA ASP A 129 -5.99 -0.62 -17.21
C ASP A 129 -5.06 0.19 -16.29
N TYR A 130 -4.96 1.50 -16.53
CA TYR A 130 -4.22 2.44 -15.68
C TYR A 130 -5.21 3.29 -14.87
N LYS A 131 -5.30 3.02 -13.56
CA LYS A 131 -6.31 3.62 -12.68
C LYS A 131 -5.67 4.23 -11.43
N PHE A 132 -6.40 5.12 -10.78
CA PHE A 132 -6.01 5.59 -9.44
C PHE A 132 -6.03 4.42 -8.45
N SER A 133 -4.98 4.35 -7.62
CA SER A 133 -4.87 3.29 -6.61
C SER A 133 -5.68 3.65 -5.37
N ASP A 134 -6.82 3.01 -5.16
CA ASP A 134 -7.63 3.18 -3.96
C ASP A 134 -6.90 2.71 -2.69
N TYR A 135 -5.88 1.88 -2.85
CA TYR A 135 -5.05 1.40 -1.73
C TYR A 135 -4.29 2.52 -1.01
N ILE A 136 -3.99 3.64 -1.69
CA ILE A 136 -3.32 4.78 -1.05
C ILE A 136 -4.13 5.30 0.14
N LEU A 137 -5.45 5.40 0.00
CA LEU A 137 -6.33 5.94 1.04
C LEU A 137 -6.95 4.87 1.94
N SER A 138 -7.20 3.67 1.43
CA SER A 138 -7.88 2.58 2.15
C SER A 138 -6.92 1.54 2.73
N GLY A 139 -5.76 1.37 2.12
CA GLY A 139 -4.77 0.36 2.50
C GLY A 139 -4.10 0.63 3.84
N SER A 140 -3.69 -0.43 4.50
CA SER A 140 -2.78 -0.38 5.66
C SER A 140 -1.31 -0.43 5.20
N ALA A 141 -0.39 -0.28 6.16
CA ALA A 141 1.03 -0.43 5.88
C ALA A 141 1.33 -1.83 5.31
N SER A 142 1.98 -1.88 4.17
CA SER A 142 2.36 -3.12 3.48
C SER A 142 3.83 -3.07 3.06
N ARG A 143 4.45 -4.25 2.96
CA ARG A 143 5.81 -4.38 2.39
C ARG A 143 5.81 -4.31 0.87
N SER A 144 4.67 -4.52 0.25
CA SER A 144 4.47 -4.46 -1.20
C SER A 144 4.04 -3.05 -1.58
N PRO A 145 4.86 -2.27 -2.32
CA PRO A 145 4.60 -0.87 -2.65
C PRO A 145 3.26 -0.65 -3.37
N GLU A 146 2.89 -1.58 -4.23
CA GLU A 146 1.70 -1.51 -5.07
C GLU A 146 0.36 -1.50 -4.29
N ILE A 147 0.41 -1.89 -3.01
CA ILE A 147 -0.78 -1.97 -2.13
C ILE A 147 -0.59 -1.26 -0.79
N ALA A 148 0.56 -0.58 -0.64
CA ALA A 148 0.83 0.20 0.56
C ALA A 148 -0.09 1.42 0.63
N GLY A 149 -0.76 1.59 1.77
CA GLY A 149 -1.62 2.74 2.04
C GLY A 149 -1.05 3.64 3.13
N VAL A 150 -1.45 4.90 3.10
CA VAL A 150 -1.02 5.93 4.07
C VAL A 150 -2.01 6.13 5.22
N LYS A 151 -3.16 5.45 5.20
CA LYS A 151 -4.24 5.62 6.20
C LYS A 151 -3.73 5.44 7.63
N GLY A 152 -2.99 4.37 7.90
CA GLY A 152 -2.46 4.10 9.24
C GLY A 152 -1.48 5.17 9.71
N ALA A 153 -0.58 5.62 8.83
CA ALA A 153 0.38 6.68 9.12
C ALA A 153 -0.33 8.03 9.38
N LEU A 154 -1.34 8.37 8.57
CA LEU A 154 -2.14 9.58 8.73
C LEU A 154 -2.88 9.59 10.08
N ILE A 155 -3.62 8.54 10.39
CA ILE A 155 -4.36 8.42 11.66
C ILE A 155 -3.39 8.46 12.83
N GLY A 156 -2.26 7.71 12.76
CA GLY A 156 -1.23 7.71 13.79
C GLY A 156 -0.63 9.10 14.01
N SER A 157 -0.30 9.83 12.95
CA SER A 157 0.22 11.19 13.04
C SER A 157 -0.78 12.17 13.68
N ILE A 158 -2.05 12.13 13.26
CA ILE A 158 -3.09 12.98 13.83
C ILE A 158 -3.29 12.68 15.32
N LEU A 159 -3.35 11.40 15.67
CA LEU A 159 -3.52 10.99 17.08
C LEU A 159 -2.34 11.43 17.95
N THR A 160 -1.12 11.25 17.44
CA THR A 160 0.10 11.67 18.15
C THR A 160 0.13 13.18 18.37
N LEU A 161 -0.17 13.96 17.32
CA LEU A 161 -0.25 15.43 17.43
C LEU A 161 -1.33 15.86 18.41
N PHE A 162 -2.48 15.19 18.39
CA PHE A 162 -3.59 15.50 19.31
C PHE A 162 -3.20 15.24 20.77
N VAL A 163 -2.58 14.08 21.06
CA VAL A 163 -2.11 13.75 22.42
C VAL A 163 -1.02 14.73 22.86
N CYS A 164 -0.03 15.02 22.00
CA CYS A 164 1.00 16.00 22.28
C CYS A 164 0.41 17.38 22.59
N PHE A 165 -0.59 17.82 21.81
CA PHE A 165 -1.26 19.10 22.03
C PHE A 165 -2.00 19.17 23.37
N ILE A 166 -2.79 18.12 23.69
CA ILE A 166 -3.54 18.05 24.97
C ILE A 166 -2.62 18.10 26.16
N LEU A 167 -1.45 17.46 26.09
CA LEU A 167 -0.50 17.44 27.19
C LEU A 167 0.33 18.73 27.27
N SER A 168 0.85 19.20 26.13
CA SER A 168 1.79 20.34 26.10
C SER A 168 1.08 21.68 26.31
N PHE A 169 -0.13 21.86 25.79
CA PHE A 169 -0.85 23.14 25.88
C PHE A 169 -1.16 23.56 27.33
N PRO A 170 -1.79 22.71 28.16
CA PRO A 170 -2.05 23.09 29.57
C PRO A 170 -0.76 23.33 30.37
N ILE A 171 0.28 22.50 30.12
CA ILE A 171 1.57 22.66 30.81
C ILE A 171 2.23 23.98 30.37
N GLY A 172 2.21 24.31 29.07
CA GLY A 172 2.77 25.54 28.55
C GLY A 172 2.08 26.77 29.10
N VAL A 173 0.72 26.76 29.13
CA VAL A 173 -0.07 27.86 29.71
C VAL A 173 0.22 28.01 31.21
N ALA A 174 0.23 26.91 31.97
CA ALA A 174 0.53 26.96 33.39
C ALA A 174 1.95 27.51 33.68
N THR A 175 2.92 27.09 32.87
CA THR A 175 4.31 27.57 32.95
C THR A 175 4.40 29.06 32.64
N ALA A 176 3.73 29.55 31.61
CA ALA A 176 3.71 30.97 31.26
C ALA A 176 3.12 31.84 32.37
N ILE A 177 1.97 31.43 32.91
CA ILE A 177 1.30 32.14 34.03
C ILE A 177 2.21 32.15 35.27
N TYR A 178 2.87 31.02 35.55
CA TYR A 178 3.80 30.93 36.69
C TYR A 178 5.00 31.85 36.50
N LEU A 179 5.65 31.87 35.33
CA LEU A 179 6.83 32.68 35.07
C LEU A 179 6.52 34.18 35.09
N GLU A 180 5.39 34.60 34.51
CA GLU A 180 5.01 36.02 34.49
C GLU A 180 4.47 36.53 35.83
N GLY A 181 3.66 35.71 36.54
CA GLY A 181 2.92 36.18 37.69
C GLY A 181 3.54 35.84 39.04
N PHE A 182 4.24 34.72 39.14
CA PHE A 182 4.62 34.16 40.46
C PHE A 182 6.12 33.84 40.59
N ALA A 183 6.85 33.71 39.50
CA ALA A 183 8.26 33.32 39.59
C ALA A 183 9.13 34.41 40.18
N PRO A 184 10.05 34.09 41.09
CA PRO A 184 11.01 35.06 41.62
C PRO A 184 12.00 35.49 40.52
N LYS A 185 12.28 36.78 40.41
CA LYS A 185 13.28 37.31 39.45
C LYS A 185 14.70 36.91 39.90
N ASN A 186 15.15 35.76 39.49
CA ASN A 186 16.48 35.26 39.78
C ASN A 186 17.12 34.66 38.50
N ARG A 187 18.41 34.33 38.59
CA ARG A 187 19.19 33.79 37.44
C ARG A 187 18.62 32.51 36.87
N ILE A 188 17.92 31.70 37.69
CA ILE A 188 17.32 30.43 37.24
C ILE A 188 16.13 30.72 36.35
N THR A 189 15.23 31.62 36.77
CA THR A 189 14.06 32.06 35.97
C THR A 189 14.51 32.68 34.65
N GLU A 190 15.54 33.55 34.68
CA GLU A 190 16.10 34.15 33.48
C GLU A 190 16.66 33.10 32.49
N ILE A 191 17.37 32.08 32.96
CA ILE A 191 17.85 30.97 32.13
C ILE A 191 16.70 30.20 31.51
N ILE A 192 15.62 29.94 32.26
CA ILE A 192 14.44 29.27 31.76
C ILE A 192 13.76 30.07 30.65
N GLU A 193 13.54 31.37 30.85
CA GLU A 193 12.96 32.27 29.86
C GLU A 193 13.79 32.32 28.57
N ILE A 194 15.10 32.45 28.68
CA ILE A 194 16.02 32.43 27.53
C ILE A 194 15.89 31.11 26.75
N ASN A 195 15.83 29.99 27.45
CA ASN A 195 15.67 28.67 26.79
C ASN A 195 14.33 28.53 26.09
N ILE A 196 13.21 28.98 26.71
CA ILE A 196 11.90 28.97 26.09
C ILE A 196 11.88 29.82 24.82
N ASN A 197 12.42 31.03 24.88
CA ASN A 197 12.52 31.93 23.73
C ASN A 197 13.38 31.34 22.59
N ASN A 198 14.50 30.69 22.92
CA ASN A 198 15.33 30.00 21.95
C ASN A 198 14.62 28.81 21.29
N LEU A 199 13.89 28.00 22.08
CA LEU A 199 13.11 26.87 21.56
C LEU A 199 11.94 27.35 20.67
N ALA A 200 11.37 28.53 20.93
CA ALA A 200 10.33 29.12 20.09
C ALA A 200 10.88 29.65 18.75
N ALA A 201 12.11 30.17 18.75
CA ALA A 201 12.76 30.74 17.56
C ALA A 201 13.25 29.70 16.55
N VAL A 202 13.78 28.57 17.01
CA VAL A 202 14.38 27.51 16.16
C VAL A 202 13.40 26.96 15.10
N PRO A 203 12.17 26.57 15.43
CA PRO A 203 11.24 26.06 14.41
C PRO A 203 10.98 27.04 13.27
N SER A 204 10.83 28.33 13.57
CA SER A 204 10.56 29.34 12.53
C SER A 204 11.71 29.52 11.56
N VAL A 205 12.95 29.45 12.05
CA VAL A 205 14.17 29.51 11.21
C VAL A 205 14.30 28.29 10.33
N VAL A 206 14.04 27.08 10.88
CA VAL A 206 14.10 25.83 10.12
C VAL A 206 13.05 25.80 9.00
N PHE A 207 11.81 26.18 9.29
CA PHE A 207 10.76 26.28 8.27
C PHE A 207 11.03 27.37 7.23
N GLY A 208 11.63 28.49 7.63
CA GLY A 208 12.07 29.53 6.70
C GLY A 208 13.12 29.05 5.72
N ILE A 209 14.12 28.30 6.18
CA ILE A 209 15.17 27.73 5.32
C ILE A 209 14.61 26.64 4.40
N LEU A 210 13.76 25.74 4.91
CA LEU A 210 13.12 24.68 4.10
C LEU A 210 12.17 25.23 3.05
N GLY A 211 11.53 26.39 3.30
CA GLY A 211 10.65 27.05 2.34
C GLY A 211 11.38 27.81 1.22
N LEU A 212 12.69 28.01 1.35
CA LEU A 212 13.54 28.67 0.35
C LEU A 212 14.29 27.68 -0.55
N ALA A 213 14.26 26.37 -0.26
CA ALA A 213 14.90 25.29 -1.02
C ALA A 213 13.93 24.65 -2.02
#